data_3f2c83a08b8463873f52d008f307bc32
#
_entry.id   3f2c83a08b8463873f52d008f307bc32
#
_cell.length_a   1.000
_cell.length_b   1.000
_cell.length_c   1.000
_cell.angle_alpha   90.00
_cell.angle_beta   90.00
_cell.angle_gamma   90.00
#
_symmetry.space_group_name_H-M   'P 1'
#
loop_
_entity.id
_entity.type
_entity.pdbx_description
1 polymer ?
#
loop_
_entity_poly.entity_id
_entity_poly.type
_entity_poly.pdbx_seq_one_letter_code
_entity_poly.pdbx_strand_id
1 'polypeptide(L)'
;MSEEPRLRPARALIGWLPPLEAGRFLAGLRPSEAERPEYQERARHARTVAAARRPDFDVRGVVTEAPQAVHEHWAAITETPIGRRLSERGRRPALVDLRRVVAVQPHVFTDTDLPELDPADPTAIAAVTLAPPGPMEVETQFDPRRNLWVIHPPSSDFRIARAHRADVEEDGLAFGLEFRFGGSFLKVYRFGDRYLLRDGTHRAVALLARGIEVVPALVGEYAPADEVHVPGGLPREAIFGRRPPLLPDYLDDAVSAAVELPATRRVILIEGLEVWVQG
;
A
#
# COMPACT_ATOMS: atom_id res chain seq x y z
N MET A 1 18.67 -3.17 25.33
CA MET A 1 17.27 -2.88 25.79
C MET A 1 16.43 -2.92 24.54
N SER A 2 15.59 -3.93 24.37
CA SER A 2 14.61 -3.94 23.26
C SER A 2 13.48 -3.01 23.69
N GLU A 3 13.33 -1.88 22.99
CA GLU A 3 12.13 -1.07 23.11
C GLU A 3 10.90 -1.94 22.79
N GLU A 4 9.88 -1.87 23.62
CA GLU A 4 8.61 -2.53 23.32
C GLU A 4 8.08 -1.98 21.99
N PRO A 5 7.62 -2.84 21.08
CA PRO A 5 7.15 -2.39 19.79
C PRO A 5 5.92 -1.48 19.96
N ARG A 6 5.98 -0.28 19.37
CA ARG A 6 4.83 0.62 19.31
C ARG A 6 3.68 -0.06 18.58
N LEU A 7 2.54 -0.18 19.24
CA LEU A 7 1.32 -0.72 18.65
C LEU A 7 0.54 0.38 17.91
N ARG A 8 -0.13 -0.02 16.85
CA ARG A 8 -1.03 0.82 16.07
C ARG A 8 -2.37 0.10 15.86
N PRO A 9 -3.49 0.84 15.99
CA PRO A 9 -4.81 0.27 15.70
C PRO A 9 -4.91 -0.08 14.21
N ALA A 10 -5.47 -1.25 13.92
CA ALA A 10 -5.62 -1.75 12.57
C ALA A 10 -6.93 -2.53 12.41
N ARG A 11 -7.31 -2.77 11.15
CA ARG A 11 -8.42 -3.65 10.74
C ARG A 11 -7.87 -4.74 9.83
N ALA A 12 -8.13 -6.00 10.16
CA ALA A 12 -7.67 -7.16 9.39
C ALA A 12 -8.84 -7.90 8.74
N LEU A 13 -8.71 -8.27 7.46
CA LEU A 13 -9.70 -8.99 6.65
C LEU A 13 -9.68 -10.50 6.96
N ILE A 14 -10.05 -10.88 8.18
CA ILE A 14 -9.95 -12.26 8.67
C ILE A 14 -10.83 -13.26 7.89
N GLY A 15 -11.86 -12.77 7.19
CA GLY A 15 -12.75 -13.60 6.37
C GLY A 15 -12.09 -14.17 5.10
N TRP A 16 -10.95 -13.63 4.66
CA TRP A 16 -10.24 -14.06 3.44
C TRP A 16 -8.85 -14.65 3.71
N LEU A 17 -8.43 -14.66 4.96
CA LEU A 17 -7.15 -15.23 5.37
C LEU A 17 -7.26 -16.71 5.68
N PRO A 18 -6.19 -17.52 5.51
CA PRO A 18 -6.10 -18.85 6.09
C PRO A 18 -6.34 -18.81 7.60
N PRO A 19 -6.96 -19.85 8.22
CA PRO A 19 -7.32 -19.81 9.64
C PRO A 19 -6.16 -19.46 10.57
N LEU A 20 -5.01 -20.05 10.37
CA LEU A 20 -3.82 -19.78 11.18
C LEU A 20 -3.35 -18.32 11.05
N GLU A 21 -3.38 -17.78 9.83
CA GLU A 21 -2.99 -16.39 9.58
C GLU A 21 -4.00 -15.41 10.17
N ALA A 22 -5.30 -15.67 10.02
CA ALA A 22 -6.36 -14.91 10.70
C ALA A 22 -6.18 -14.96 12.22
N GLY A 23 -5.86 -16.14 12.78
CA GLY A 23 -5.55 -16.31 14.19
C GLY A 23 -4.34 -15.48 14.64
N ARG A 24 -3.30 -15.36 13.83
CA ARG A 24 -2.13 -14.49 14.13
C ARG A 24 -2.53 -13.02 14.22
N PHE A 25 -3.38 -12.54 13.34
CA PHE A 25 -3.91 -11.18 13.44
C PHE A 25 -4.73 -10.97 14.70
N LEU A 26 -5.60 -11.91 15.04
CA LEU A 26 -6.43 -11.86 16.26
C LEU A 26 -5.61 -11.95 17.55
N ALA A 27 -4.52 -12.72 17.53
CA ALA A 27 -3.61 -12.86 18.66
C ALA A 27 -2.68 -11.62 18.84
N GLY A 28 -2.53 -10.78 17.82
CA GLY A 28 -1.70 -9.58 17.87
C GLY A 28 -0.24 -9.88 18.24
N LEU A 29 0.22 -9.36 19.39
CA LEU A 29 1.59 -9.59 19.90
C LEU A 29 1.86 -11.00 20.44
N ARG A 30 0.85 -11.87 20.47
CA ARG A 30 0.97 -13.23 21.01
C ARG A 30 0.79 -14.29 19.91
N PRO A 31 1.66 -14.34 18.89
CA PRO A 31 1.47 -15.25 17.76
C PRO A 31 1.41 -16.72 18.13
N SER A 32 1.96 -17.11 19.29
CA SER A 32 1.80 -18.45 19.88
C SER A 32 0.37 -18.79 20.28
N GLU A 33 -0.49 -17.80 20.43
CA GLU A 33 -1.90 -17.96 20.76
C GLU A 33 -2.82 -18.03 19.54
N ALA A 34 -2.26 -17.93 18.32
CA ALA A 34 -3.02 -17.93 17.06
C ALA A 34 -3.96 -19.14 16.89
N GLU A 35 -3.64 -20.27 17.51
CA GLU A 35 -4.42 -21.50 17.43
C GLU A 35 -5.50 -21.62 18.55
N ARG A 36 -5.68 -20.60 19.38
CA ARG A 36 -6.73 -20.62 20.40
C ARG A 36 -8.10 -20.85 19.77
N PRO A 37 -8.94 -21.69 20.38
CA PRO A 37 -10.25 -22.05 19.84
C PRO A 37 -11.13 -20.83 19.49
N GLU A 38 -11.14 -19.80 20.35
CA GLU A 38 -11.92 -18.58 20.14
C GLU A 38 -11.48 -17.81 18.87
N TYR A 39 -10.18 -17.75 18.57
CA TYR A 39 -9.68 -17.09 17.36
C TYR A 39 -10.00 -17.89 16.10
N GLN A 40 -9.87 -19.22 16.20
CA GLN A 40 -10.19 -20.13 15.11
C GLN A 40 -11.70 -20.15 14.81
N GLU A 41 -12.55 -20.05 15.85
CA GLU A 41 -14.01 -19.94 15.69
C GLU A 41 -14.38 -18.64 15.01
N ARG A 42 -13.83 -17.51 15.47
CA ARG A 42 -14.07 -16.19 14.87
C ARG A 42 -13.63 -16.15 13.41
N ALA A 43 -12.45 -16.69 13.09
CA ALA A 43 -11.94 -16.77 11.71
C ALA A 43 -12.84 -17.63 10.82
N ARG A 44 -13.33 -18.79 11.33
CA ARG A 44 -14.28 -19.65 10.61
C ARG A 44 -15.61 -18.94 10.35
N HIS A 45 -16.16 -18.28 11.36
CA HIS A 45 -17.40 -17.52 11.22
C HIS A 45 -17.26 -16.41 10.17
N ALA A 46 -16.22 -15.58 10.26
CA ALA A 46 -15.95 -14.51 9.30
C ALA A 46 -15.81 -15.05 7.87
N ARG A 47 -15.14 -16.18 7.69
CA ARG A 47 -15.00 -16.84 6.38
C ARG A 47 -16.34 -17.32 5.84
N THR A 48 -17.21 -17.89 6.69
CA THR A 48 -18.55 -18.32 6.29
C THR A 48 -19.38 -17.12 5.82
N VAL A 49 -19.32 -15.99 6.55
CA VAL A 49 -20.00 -14.77 6.17
C VAL A 49 -19.44 -14.22 4.84
N ALA A 50 -18.12 -14.12 4.70
CA ALA A 50 -17.47 -13.68 3.47
C ALA A 50 -17.86 -14.56 2.28
N ALA A 51 -17.91 -15.89 2.47
CA ALA A 51 -18.32 -16.83 1.45
C ALA A 51 -19.81 -16.71 1.05
N ALA A 52 -20.67 -16.19 1.90
CA ALA A 52 -22.09 -15.96 1.60
C ALA A 52 -22.35 -14.64 0.86
N ARG A 53 -21.42 -13.69 0.90
CA ARG A 53 -21.57 -12.36 0.27
C ARG A 53 -21.62 -12.45 -1.26
N ARG A 54 -22.27 -11.48 -1.87
CA ARG A 54 -22.28 -11.26 -3.32
C ARG A 54 -21.67 -9.90 -3.58
N PRO A 55 -20.34 -9.80 -3.67
CA PRO A 55 -19.70 -8.53 -3.94
C PRO A 55 -20.10 -8.03 -5.34
N ASP A 56 -20.40 -6.74 -5.43
CA ASP A 56 -20.58 -6.07 -6.71
C ASP A 56 -19.21 -5.60 -7.19
N PHE A 57 -18.63 -6.32 -8.14
CA PHE A 57 -17.43 -5.91 -8.86
C PHE A 57 -17.68 -5.71 -10.36
N ASP A 58 -18.93 -5.44 -10.74
CA ASP A 58 -19.22 -4.98 -12.10
C ASP A 58 -18.38 -3.72 -12.39
N VAL A 59 -17.50 -3.81 -13.38
CA VAL A 59 -16.60 -2.71 -13.76
C VAL A 59 -17.32 -1.45 -14.25
N ARG A 60 -18.60 -1.57 -14.64
CA ARG A 60 -19.37 -0.44 -15.12
C ARG A 60 -19.62 0.57 -14.00
N GLY A 61 -19.22 1.81 -14.24
CA GLY A 61 -19.39 2.89 -13.27
C GLY A 61 -18.48 2.88 -12.05
N VAL A 62 -17.55 1.91 -11.92
CA VAL A 62 -16.52 1.95 -10.88
C VAL A 62 -15.55 3.10 -11.11
N VAL A 63 -15.24 3.35 -12.37
CA VAL A 63 -14.38 4.44 -12.81
C VAL A 63 -15.18 5.34 -13.74
N THR A 64 -15.19 6.62 -13.42
CA THR A 64 -15.83 7.67 -14.23
C THR A 64 -14.83 8.76 -14.55
N GLU A 65 -15.19 9.63 -15.52
CA GLU A 65 -14.34 10.74 -15.92
C GLU A 65 -14.10 11.69 -14.74
N ALA A 66 -12.86 12.14 -14.58
CA ALA A 66 -12.52 13.13 -13.58
C ALA A 66 -13.01 14.53 -14.00
N PRO A 67 -13.44 15.39 -13.06
CA PRO A 67 -13.75 16.77 -13.38
C PRO A 67 -12.51 17.55 -13.82
N GLN A 68 -12.71 18.66 -14.52
CA GLN A 68 -11.65 19.49 -15.09
C GLN A 68 -10.61 19.91 -14.02
N ALA A 69 -11.04 20.27 -12.82
CA ALA A 69 -10.16 20.67 -11.74
C ALA A 69 -9.17 19.57 -11.30
N VAL A 70 -9.58 18.28 -11.38
CA VAL A 70 -8.70 17.13 -11.12
C VAL A 70 -7.72 16.93 -12.26
N HIS A 71 -8.13 17.17 -13.52
CA HIS A 71 -7.21 17.14 -14.66
C HIS A 71 -6.16 18.26 -14.58
N GLU A 72 -6.53 19.44 -14.15
CA GLU A 72 -5.61 20.58 -13.94
C GLU A 72 -4.60 20.26 -12.82
N HIS A 73 -5.08 19.70 -11.70
CA HIS A 73 -4.20 19.22 -10.64
C HIS A 73 -3.21 18.16 -11.14
N TRP A 74 -3.68 17.21 -11.94
CA TRP A 74 -2.81 16.18 -12.54
C TRP A 74 -1.84 16.78 -13.56
N ALA A 75 -2.23 17.75 -14.37
CA ALA A 75 -1.35 18.43 -15.31
C ALA A 75 -0.15 19.05 -14.60
N ALA A 76 -0.36 19.73 -13.47
CA ALA A 76 0.74 20.25 -12.66
C ALA A 76 1.68 19.14 -12.16
N ILE A 77 1.15 17.98 -11.80
CA ILE A 77 1.96 16.83 -11.38
C ILE A 77 2.78 16.27 -12.57
N THR A 78 2.24 16.27 -13.78
CA THR A 78 2.96 15.76 -14.96
C THR A 78 4.16 16.59 -15.36
N GLU A 79 4.30 17.81 -14.87
CA GLU A 79 5.53 18.61 -15.00
C GLU A 79 6.69 18.01 -14.18
N THR A 80 6.39 17.18 -13.19
CA THR A 80 7.41 16.50 -12.38
C THR A 80 7.92 15.22 -13.08
N PRO A 81 9.16 14.76 -12.79
CA PRO A 81 9.69 13.52 -13.37
C PRO A 81 8.85 12.28 -13.04
N ILE A 82 8.21 12.25 -11.87
CA ILE A 82 7.35 11.13 -11.50
C ILE A 82 6.03 11.14 -12.25
N GLY A 83 5.40 12.31 -12.38
CA GLY A 83 4.15 12.46 -13.10
C GLY A 83 4.30 12.12 -14.58
N ARG A 84 5.35 12.63 -15.25
CA ARG A 84 5.66 12.26 -16.64
C ARG A 84 5.76 10.75 -16.82
N ARG A 85 6.57 10.08 -15.99
CA ARG A 85 6.74 8.62 -16.06
C ARG A 85 5.44 7.84 -15.82
N LEU A 86 4.56 8.32 -14.94
CA LEU A 86 3.26 7.69 -14.71
C LEU A 86 2.34 7.87 -15.92
N SER A 87 2.33 9.06 -16.51
CA SER A 87 1.56 9.36 -17.72
C SER A 87 2.05 8.54 -18.92
N GLU A 88 3.35 8.46 -19.15
CA GLU A 88 3.97 7.62 -20.20
C GLU A 88 3.62 6.13 -20.06
N ARG A 89 3.34 5.67 -18.83
CA ARG A 89 2.86 4.31 -18.56
C ARG A 89 1.33 4.18 -18.66
N GLY A 90 0.65 5.13 -19.27
CA GLY A 90 -0.78 5.10 -19.47
C GLY A 90 -1.60 5.32 -18.19
N ARG A 91 -1.00 5.89 -17.13
CA ARG A 91 -1.75 6.24 -15.91
C ARG A 91 -2.48 7.55 -16.12
N ARG A 92 -3.77 7.58 -15.81
CA ARG A 92 -4.59 8.77 -15.94
C ARG A 92 -5.41 9.00 -14.67
N PRO A 93 -5.74 10.25 -14.33
CA PRO A 93 -6.66 10.54 -13.25
C PRO A 93 -8.09 10.17 -13.66
N ALA A 94 -8.83 9.64 -12.71
CA ALA A 94 -10.26 9.37 -12.86
C ALA A 94 -10.93 9.40 -11.48
N LEU A 95 -12.25 9.53 -11.43
CA LEU A 95 -13.01 9.27 -10.21
C LEU A 95 -13.23 7.77 -10.06
N VAL A 96 -13.04 7.27 -8.84
CA VAL A 96 -13.17 5.85 -8.51
C VAL A 96 -14.12 5.67 -7.33
N ASP A 97 -15.11 4.81 -7.51
CA ASP A 97 -16.00 4.36 -6.42
C ASP A 97 -15.27 3.29 -5.59
N LEU A 98 -14.76 3.71 -4.43
CA LEU A 98 -14.00 2.87 -3.52
C LEU A 98 -14.78 1.67 -2.99
N ARG A 99 -16.12 1.76 -2.95
CA ARG A 99 -16.98 0.66 -2.45
C ARG A 99 -16.88 -0.59 -3.31
N ARG A 100 -16.42 -0.45 -4.56
CA ARG A 100 -16.41 -1.49 -5.58
C ARG A 100 -14.99 -1.88 -6.00
N VAL A 101 -13.99 -1.42 -5.24
CA VAL A 101 -12.57 -1.73 -5.48
C VAL A 101 -12.13 -2.87 -4.57
N VAL A 102 -11.47 -3.85 -5.16
CA VAL A 102 -10.94 -5.03 -4.47
C VAL A 102 -9.75 -4.65 -3.60
N ALA A 103 -9.80 -5.08 -2.34
CA ALA A 103 -8.70 -4.97 -1.41
C ALA A 103 -7.64 -6.04 -1.71
N VAL A 104 -6.36 -5.66 -1.65
CA VAL A 104 -5.24 -6.58 -1.90
C VAL A 104 -4.36 -6.79 -0.66
N GLN A 105 -4.50 -5.96 0.37
CA GLN A 105 -3.75 -6.06 1.61
C GLN A 105 -4.56 -6.82 2.68
N PRO A 106 -3.93 -7.60 3.56
CA PRO A 106 -4.65 -8.32 4.60
C PRO A 106 -5.13 -7.42 5.75
N HIS A 107 -4.51 -6.25 5.94
CA HIS A 107 -4.87 -5.30 6.98
C HIS A 107 -4.61 -3.86 6.59
N VAL A 108 -5.21 -2.93 7.32
CA VAL A 108 -4.97 -1.49 7.23
C VAL A 108 -4.83 -0.91 8.63
N PHE A 109 -3.94 0.08 8.79
CA PHE A 109 -3.90 0.89 9.99
C PHE A 109 -5.01 1.95 9.93
N THR A 110 -5.69 2.17 11.05
CA THR A 110 -6.85 3.09 11.13
C THR A 110 -6.51 4.45 11.70
N ASP A 111 -5.30 4.63 12.19
CA ASP A 111 -4.75 5.90 12.69
C ASP A 111 -4.13 6.77 11.56
N THR A 112 -4.62 6.61 10.33
CA THR A 112 -4.20 7.43 9.19
C THR A 112 -4.72 8.85 9.37
N ASP A 113 -3.79 9.79 9.55
CA ASP A 113 -4.13 11.21 9.64
C ASP A 113 -4.49 11.74 8.25
N LEU A 114 -5.69 12.30 8.14
CA LEU A 114 -6.18 12.99 6.96
C LEU A 114 -6.68 14.37 7.38
N PRO A 115 -6.45 15.42 6.57
CA PRO A 115 -7.03 16.73 6.82
C PRO A 115 -8.57 16.64 6.82
N GLU A 116 -9.21 17.66 7.32
CA GLU A 116 -10.64 17.83 7.15
C GLU A 116 -10.93 18.06 5.65
N LEU A 117 -11.86 17.29 5.10
CA LEU A 117 -12.18 17.27 3.66
C LEU A 117 -13.69 17.45 3.48
N ASP A 118 -14.05 18.34 2.57
CA ASP A 118 -15.42 18.40 2.04
C ASP A 118 -15.59 17.32 0.97
N PRO A 119 -16.55 16.38 1.14
CA PRO A 119 -16.84 15.37 0.13
C PRO A 119 -17.24 15.94 -1.25
N ALA A 120 -17.70 17.17 -1.29
CA ALA A 120 -18.10 17.87 -2.52
C ALA A 120 -16.91 18.58 -3.21
N ASP A 121 -15.72 18.65 -2.59
CA ASP A 121 -14.54 19.25 -3.19
C ASP A 121 -13.56 18.21 -3.74
N PRO A 122 -13.66 17.86 -5.04
CA PRO A 122 -12.79 16.88 -5.66
C PRO A 122 -11.32 17.36 -5.74
N THR A 123 -11.06 18.66 -5.66
CA THR A 123 -9.70 19.21 -5.71
C THR A 123 -8.99 19.00 -4.37
N ALA A 124 -9.66 19.28 -3.25
CA ALA A 124 -9.12 18.99 -1.93
C ALA A 124 -8.87 17.49 -1.74
N ILE A 125 -9.78 16.65 -2.22
CA ILE A 125 -9.60 15.19 -2.20
C ILE A 125 -8.43 14.77 -3.10
N ALA A 126 -8.29 15.36 -4.30
CA ALA A 126 -7.15 15.09 -5.20
C ALA A 126 -5.81 15.46 -4.56
N ALA A 127 -5.73 16.55 -3.82
CA ALA A 127 -4.52 16.94 -3.10
C ALA A 127 -4.05 15.87 -2.10
N VAL A 128 -4.97 15.06 -1.57
CA VAL A 128 -4.67 13.95 -0.66
C VAL A 128 -4.42 12.63 -1.43
N THR A 129 -5.21 12.34 -2.46
CA THR A 129 -5.17 11.05 -3.16
C THR A 129 -4.19 11.01 -4.31
N LEU A 130 -3.84 12.16 -4.87
CA LEU A 130 -2.89 12.36 -5.97
C LEU A 130 -1.71 13.25 -5.55
N ALA A 131 -1.25 13.11 -4.29
CA ALA A 131 -0.16 13.91 -3.77
C ALA A 131 1.18 13.55 -4.44
N PRO A 132 1.87 14.51 -5.09
CA PRO A 132 3.24 14.30 -5.51
C PRO A 132 4.15 14.12 -4.30
N PRO A 133 5.33 13.53 -4.47
CA PRO A 133 6.29 13.47 -3.37
C PRO A 133 6.70 14.91 -3.00
N GLY A 134 6.48 15.24 -1.73
CA GLY A 134 7.05 16.45 -1.14
C GLY A 134 8.57 16.33 -0.96
N PRO A 135 9.24 17.40 -0.49
CA PRO A 135 10.60 17.30 -0.02
C PRO A 135 10.67 16.24 1.08
N MET A 136 11.60 15.29 0.93
CA MET A 136 11.74 14.19 1.87
C MET A 136 13.14 14.18 2.45
N GLU A 137 13.21 14.23 3.77
CA GLU A 137 14.43 13.92 4.48
C GLU A 137 14.56 12.40 4.60
N VAL A 138 15.71 11.88 4.18
CA VAL A 138 16.05 10.48 4.30
C VAL A 138 17.06 10.35 5.44
N GLU A 139 16.60 9.77 6.54
CA GLU A 139 17.49 9.49 7.66
C GLU A 139 18.47 8.38 7.27
N THR A 140 19.75 8.68 7.34
CA THR A 140 20.83 7.74 7.02
C THR A 140 21.84 7.69 8.14
N GLN A 141 22.30 6.48 8.49
CA GLN A 141 23.35 6.25 9.48
C GLN A 141 24.40 5.33 8.87
N PHE A 142 25.68 5.59 9.14
CA PHE A 142 26.78 4.74 8.73
C PHE A 142 27.47 4.15 9.96
N ASP A 143 27.56 2.82 10.01
CA ASP A 143 28.36 2.10 11.00
C ASP A 143 29.71 1.67 10.37
N PRO A 144 30.82 2.38 10.67
CA PRO A 144 32.11 2.07 10.06
C PRO A 144 32.71 0.73 10.53
N ARG A 145 32.28 0.22 11.69
CA ARG A 145 32.78 -1.07 12.20
C ARG A 145 32.21 -2.25 11.41
N ARG A 146 31.02 -2.08 10.88
CA ARG A 146 30.31 -3.10 10.10
C ARG A 146 30.32 -2.81 8.60
N ASN A 147 30.90 -1.67 8.19
CA ASN A 147 30.81 -1.16 6.82
C ASN A 147 29.35 -1.16 6.30
N LEU A 148 28.43 -0.68 7.16
CA LEU A 148 26.99 -0.81 6.99
C LEU A 148 26.32 0.56 6.96
N TRP A 149 25.61 0.84 5.88
CA TRP A 149 24.65 1.95 5.83
C TRP A 149 23.27 1.46 6.25
N VAL A 150 22.65 2.18 7.17
CA VAL A 150 21.27 2.01 7.60
C VAL A 150 20.47 3.19 7.08
N ILE A 151 19.48 2.92 6.22
CA ILE A 151 18.66 3.94 5.59
C ILE A 151 17.21 3.71 6.02
N HIS A 152 16.60 4.73 6.60
CA HIS A 152 15.19 4.74 6.99
C HIS A 152 14.36 5.38 5.88
N PRO A 153 13.73 4.58 5.00
CA PRO A 153 12.95 5.12 3.90
C PRO A 153 11.70 5.83 4.40
N PRO A 154 11.42 7.03 3.88
CA PRO A 154 10.24 7.78 4.27
C PRO A 154 8.93 7.19 3.72
N SER A 155 9.01 6.27 2.76
CA SER A 155 7.84 5.62 2.17
C SER A 155 8.13 4.19 1.73
N SER A 156 7.06 3.39 1.57
CA SER A 156 7.14 2.02 1.06
C SER A 156 7.62 1.93 -0.39
N ASP A 157 7.48 3.01 -1.16
CA ASP A 157 7.87 3.10 -2.57
C ASP A 157 9.31 3.55 -2.79
N PHE A 158 10.06 3.78 -1.71
CA PHE A 158 11.48 4.10 -1.77
C PHE A 158 12.27 2.89 -2.27
N ARG A 159 13.05 3.06 -3.34
CA ARG A 159 13.80 2.00 -4.03
C ARG A 159 15.18 2.49 -4.43
N ILE A 160 16.16 1.60 -4.40
CA ILE A 160 17.43 1.82 -5.10
C ILE A 160 17.11 1.79 -6.60
N ALA A 161 17.39 2.89 -7.29
CA ALA A 161 17.08 3.05 -8.71
C ALA A 161 18.30 2.78 -9.59
N ARG A 162 19.47 3.18 -9.14
CA ARG A 162 20.71 3.09 -9.88
C ARG A 162 21.90 3.08 -8.93
N ALA A 163 22.91 2.32 -9.29
CA ALA A 163 24.26 2.46 -8.76
C ALA A 163 25.14 3.10 -9.84
N HIS A 164 25.99 4.02 -9.49
CA HIS A 164 26.94 4.65 -10.41
C HIS A 164 28.30 4.80 -9.74
N ARG A 165 29.32 4.78 -10.58
CA ARG A 165 30.69 5.10 -10.17
C ARG A 165 30.88 6.60 -10.40
N ALA A 166 31.46 7.28 -9.42
CA ALA A 166 31.91 8.65 -9.55
C ALA A 166 33.43 8.70 -9.36
N ASP A 167 34.07 9.51 -10.18
CA ASP A 167 35.49 9.81 -9.97
C ASP A 167 35.59 10.87 -8.86
N VAL A 168 36.49 10.64 -7.91
CA VAL A 168 36.79 11.57 -6.83
C VAL A 168 38.13 12.20 -7.13
N GLU A 169 38.27 13.50 -6.92
CA GLU A 169 39.56 14.18 -6.96
C GLU A 169 40.52 13.48 -5.98
N GLU A 170 41.79 13.28 -6.37
CA GLU A 170 42.84 12.61 -5.56
C GLU A 170 42.74 11.08 -5.49
N ASP A 171 42.89 10.38 -6.64
CA ASP A 171 43.04 8.91 -6.74
C ASP A 171 41.97 8.06 -6.02
N GLY A 172 40.83 8.65 -5.69
CA GLY A 172 39.70 8.00 -5.04
C GLY A 172 38.66 7.48 -6.02
N LEU A 173 37.94 6.44 -5.58
CA LEU A 173 36.81 5.87 -6.27
C LEU A 173 35.57 6.00 -5.39
N ALA A 174 34.55 6.69 -5.86
CA ALA A 174 33.28 6.76 -5.17
C ALA A 174 32.21 5.93 -5.87
N PHE A 175 31.39 5.27 -5.09
CA PHE A 175 30.17 4.64 -5.57
C PHE A 175 28.99 5.40 -5.00
N GLY A 176 28.11 5.88 -5.90
CA GLY A 176 26.88 6.54 -5.53
C GLY A 176 25.67 5.62 -5.76
N LEU A 177 24.68 5.76 -4.89
CA LEU A 177 23.38 5.12 -5.04
C LEU A 177 22.32 6.19 -5.22
N GLU A 178 21.58 6.10 -6.33
CA GLU A 178 20.40 6.91 -6.55
C GLU A 178 19.18 6.19 -5.96
N PHE A 179 18.44 6.89 -5.13
CA PHE A 179 17.17 6.40 -4.63
C PHE A 179 16.04 7.09 -5.37
N ARG A 180 14.98 6.34 -5.61
CA ARG A 180 13.72 6.86 -6.14
C ARG A 180 12.61 6.53 -5.16
N PHE A 181 11.71 7.46 -5.04
CA PHE A 181 10.48 7.27 -4.28
C PHE A 181 9.29 7.62 -5.17
N GLY A 182 8.19 6.88 -4.96
CA GLY A 182 6.91 7.17 -5.57
C GLY A 182 6.20 8.29 -4.82
N GLY A 183 5.36 9.05 -5.50
CA GLY A 183 4.42 9.93 -4.84
C GLY A 183 3.36 9.14 -4.07
N SER A 184 2.69 9.84 -3.18
CA SER A 184 1.63 9.26 -2.36
C SER A 184 0.32 9.17 -3.16
N PHE A 185 0.33 8.47 -4.29
CA PHE A 185 -0.82 8.33 -5.18
C PHE A 185 -1.72 7.18 -4.75
N LEU A 186 -3.03 7.39 -4.78
CA LEU A 186 -3.99 6.31 -4.76
C LEU A 186 -4.03 5.68 -6.14
N LYS A 187 -3.60 4.42 -6.26
CA LYS A 187 -3.43 3.73 -7.54
C LYS A 187 -4.38 2.56 -7.65
N VAL A 188 -5.23 2.60 -8.65
CA VAL A 188 -6.22 1.57 -8.95
C VAL A 188 -5.94 0.99 -10.32
N TYR A 189 -5.92 -0.32 -10.42
CA TYR A 189 -5.67 -1.02 -11.66
C TYR A 189 -6.83 -1.92 -12.04
N ARG A 190 -7.20 -1.87 -13.31
CA ARG A 190 -8.15 -2.80 -13.88
C ARG A 190 -7.46 -4.13 -14.18
N PHE A 191 -8.12 -5.20 -13.79
CA PHE A 191 -7.74 -6.55 -14.10
C PHE A 191 -9.00 -7.35 -14.51
N GLY A 192 -9.17 -7.57 -15.80
CA GLY A 192 -10.35 -8.26 -16.32
C GLY A 192 -11.64 -7.55 -15.92
N ASP A 193 -12.43 -8.23 -15.10
CA ASP A 193 -13.75 -7.81 -14.63
C ASP A 193 -13.73 -7.04 -13.29
N ARG A 194 -12.58 -6.61 -12.80
CA ARG A 194 -12.44 -5.96 -11.48
C ARG A 194 -11.39 -4.89 -11.44
N TYR A 195 -11.50 -4.00 -10.45
CA TYR A 195 -10.50 -3.01 -10.10
C TYR A 195 -9.86 -3.36 -8.76
N LEU A 196 -8.52 -3.28 -8.67
CA LEU A 196 -7.74 -3.58 -7.49
C LEU A 196 -7.04 -2.32 -6.99
N LEU A 197 -7.08 -2.08 -5.69
CA LEU A 197 -6.30 -1.01 -5.07
C LEU A 197 -4.86 -1.46 -4.84
N ARG A 198 -3.95 -0.90 -5.62
CA ARG A 198 -2.53 -1.26 -5.55
C ARG A 198 -1.74 -0.46 -4.53
N ASP A 199 -2.14 0.80 -4.32
CA ASP A 199 -1.46 1.74 -3.43
C ASP A 199 -2.47 2.71 -2.81
N GLY A 200 -2.20 3.18 -1.59
CA GLY A 200 -3.06 4.09 -0.87
C GLY A 200 -4.17 3.45 -0.04
N THR A 201 -4.07 2.16 0.32
CA THR A 201 -5.12 1.41 1.03
C THR A 201 -5.52 2.07 2.35
N HIS A 202 -4.57 2.50 3.16
CA HIS A 202 -4.86 3.17 4.45
C HIS A 202 -5.70 4.44 4.24
N ARG A 203 -5.33 5.27 3.25
CA ARG A 203 -6.08 6.49 2.91
C ARG A 203 -7.45 6.19 2.36
N ALA A 204 -7.57 5.22 1.45
CA ALA A 204 -8.84 4.83 0.86
C ALA A 204 -9.84 4.38 1.94
N VAL A 205 -9.41 3.56 2.89
CA VAL A 205 -10.25 3.10 4.00
C VAL A 205 -10.58 4.24 4.96
N ALA A 206 -9.63 5.14 5.24
CA ALA A 206 -9.88 6.32 6.08
C ALA A 206 -10.87 7.31 5.42
N LEU A 207 -10.84 7.46 4.08
CA LEU A 207 -11.83 8.25 3.33
C LEU A 207 -13.21 7.59 3.38
N LEU A 208 -13.29 6.27 3.15
CA LEU A 208 -14.55 5.52 3.30
C LEU A 208 -15.14 5.64 4.70
N ALA A 209 -14.33 5.57 5.75
CA ALA A 209 -14.78 5.73 7.13
C ALA A 209 -15.37 7.12 7.42
N ARG A 210 -15.02 8.13 6.59
CA ARG A 210 -15.58 9.50 6.64
C ARG A 210 -16.74 9.71 5.67
N GLY A 211 -17.23 8.64 5.01
CA GLY A 211 -18.33 8.71 4.03
C GLY A 211 -17.90 9.26 2.65
N ILE A 212 -16.59 9.40 2.39
CA ILE A 212 -16.07 9.82 1.08
C ILE A 212 -15.85 8.57 0.24
N GLU A 213 -16.83 8.26 -0.60
CA GLU A 213 -16.90 6.98 -1.32
C GLU A 213 -16.31 7.05 -2.73
N VAL A 214 -16.39 8.23 -3.37
CA VAL A 214 -15.90 8.45 -4.75
C VAL A 214 -14.75 9.45 -4.69
N VAL A 215 -13.57 9.04 -5.17
CA VAL A 215 -12.34 9.83 -5.02
C VAL A 215 -11.54 9.88 -6.32
N PRO A 216 -10.77 10.95 -6.56
CA PRO A 216 -9.74 10.97 -7.59
C PRO A 216 -8.67 9.91 -7.33
N ALA A 217 -8.30 9.16 -8.35
CA ALA A 217 -7.24 8.16 -8.27
C ALA A 217 -6.51 8.04 -9.61
N LEU A 218 -5.29 7.52 -9.59
CA LEU A 218 -4.59 7.11 -10.81
C LEU A 218 -5.07 5.73 -11.23
N VAL A 219 -5.69 5.69 -12.40
CA VAL A 219 -6.20 4.45 -12.99
C VAL A 219 -5.27 3.98 -14.10
N GLY A 220 -5.09 2.68 -14.18
CA GLY A 220 -4.34 2.02 -15.23
C GLY A 220 -4.79 0.59 -15.44
N GLU A 221 -4.29 -0.03 -16.47
CA GLU A 221 -4.51 -1.44 -16.73
C GLU A 221 -3.28 -2.25 -16.33
N TYR A 222 -3.50 -3.43 -15.78
CA TYR A 222 -2.44 -4.41 -15.68
C TYR A 222 -2.30 -5.17 -16.99
N ALA A 223 -1.06 -5.39 -17.38
CA ALA A 223 -0.71 -6.48 -18.27
C ALA A 223 -1.05 -7.83 -17.58
N PRO A 224 -0.53 -8.97 -17.95
CA PRO A 224 -1.03 -10.26 -17.48
C PRO A 224 -1.04 -10.45 -15.96
N ALA A 225 -1.85 -11.40 -15.49
CA ALA A 225 -2.12 -11.74 -14.08
C ALA A 225 -0.88 -11.94 -13.19
N ASP A 226 0.25 -12.27 -13.78
CA ASP A 226 1.50 -12.57 -13.07
C ASP A 226 2.16 -11.31 -12.46
N GLU A 227 1.78 -10.13 -12.94
CA GLU A 227 2.28 -8.85 -12.41
C GLU A 227 1.53 -8.37 -11.13
N VAL A 228 0.46 -9.05 -10.76
CA VAL A 228 -0.35 -8.70 -9.56
C VAL A 228 0.22 -9.38 -8.31
N HIS A 229 1.53 -9.47 -8.18
CA HIS A 229 2.12 -9.93 -6.92
C HIS A 229 2.24 -8.76 -5.93
N VAL A 230 1.54 -8.86 -4.81
CA VAL A 230 1.67 -7.93 -3.67
C VAL A 230 2.39 -8.69 -2.55
N PRO A 231 3.68 -8.44 -2.32
CA PRO A 231 4.38 -9.07 -1.20
C PRO A 231 3.64 -8.78 0.11
N GLY A 232 3.33 -9.83 0.88
CA GLY A 232 2.53 -9.70 2.10
C GLY A 232 1.05 -9.35 1.87
N GLY A 233 0.56 -9.48 0.63
CA GLY A 233 -0.84 -9.29 0.28
C GLY A 233 -1.72 -10.48 0.63
N LEU A 234 -3.01 -10.32 0.39
CA LEU A 234 -3.99 -11.42 0.50
C LEU A 234 -3.65 -12.56 -0.48
N PRO A 235 -4.05 -13.80 -0.16
CA PRO A 235 -3.91 -14.92 -1.08
C PRO A 235 -4.54 -14.64 -2.46
N ARG A 236 -3.90 -15.12 -3.51
CA ARG A 236 -4.37 -14.92 -4.90
C ARG A 236 -5.80 -15.38 -5.09
N GLU A 237 -6.17 -16.49 -4.45
CA GLU A 237 -7.51 -17.07 -4.48
C GLU A 237 -8.56 -16.16 -3.83
N ALA A 238 -8.14 -15.36 -2.84
CA ALA A 238 -9.01 -14.35 -2.23
C ALA A 238 -9.24 -13.17 -3.19
N ILE A 239 -8.18 -12.67 -3.83
CA ILE A 239 -8.24 -11.51 -4.73
C ILE A 239 -8.99 -11.83 -6.03
N PHE A 240 -8.72 -12.99 -6.65
CA PHE A 240 -9.26 -13.40 -7.94
C PHE A 240 -10.41 -14.40 -7.86
N GLY A 241 -10.80 -14.79 -6.64
CA GLY A 241 -11.94 -15.67 -6.41
C GLY A 241 -13.28 -15.02 -6.79
N ARG A 242 -14.32 -15.81 -6.65
CA ARG A 242 -15.71 -15.37 -6.93
C ARG A 242 -16.21 -14.28 -5.99
N ARG A 243 -15.60 -14.15 -4.82
CA ARG A 243 -16.01 -13.26 -3.73
C ARG A 243 -14.79 -12.59 -3.14
N PRO A 244 -14.16 -11.69 -3.89
CA PRO A 244 -13.02 -10.96 -3.39
C PRO A 244 -13.43 -9.99 -2.28
N PRO A 245 -12.52 -9.66 -1.36
CA PRO A 245 -12.76 -8.59 -0.40
C PRO A 245 -12.82 -7.25 -1.13
N LEU A 246 -13.76 -6.41 -0.73
CA LEU A 246 -13.85 -5.02 -1.16
C LEU A 246 -13.32 -4.09 -0.06
N LEU A 247 -12.98 -2.86 -0.40
CA LEU A 247 -12.47 -1.90 0.59
C LEU A 247 -13.42 -1.65 1.77
N PRO A 248 -14.76 -1.60 1.61
CA PRO A 248 -15.67 -1.47 2.75
C PRO A 248 -15.62 -2.65 3.73
N ASP A 249 -15.14 -3.82 3.30
CA ASP A 249 -15.06 -4.99 4.17
C ASP A 249 -14.09 -4.80 5.35
N TYR A 250 -13.13 -3.87 5.25
CA TYR A 250 -12.32 -3.50 6.42
C TYR A 250 -13.15 -2.87 7.53
N LEU A 251 -14.25 -2.19 7.20
CA LEU A 251 -15.11 -1.50 8.14
C LEU A 251 -16.24 -2.38 8.70
N ASP A 252 -16.37 -3.62 8.23
CA ASP A 252 -17.41 -4.55 8.61
C ASP A 252 -16.90 -5.61 9.57
N ASP A 253 -17.37 -5.58 10.82
CA ASP A 253 -16.97 -6.49 11.91
C ASP A 253 -17.34 -7.96 11.66
N ALA A 254 -18.28 -8.23 10.75
CA ALA A 254 -18.66 -9.60 10.42
C ALA A 254 -17.58 -10.36 9.64
N VAL A 255 -16.69 -9.66 8.93
CA VAL A 255 -15.64 -10.25 8.08
C VAL A 255 -14.24 -9.72 8.37
N SER A 256 -14.15 -8.64 9.13
CA SER A 256 -12.89 -8.06 9.57
C SER A 256 -12.80 -8.05 11.11
N ALA A 257 -11.64 -7.70 11.63
CA ALA A 257 -11.42 -7.55 13.06
C ALA A 257 -10.58 -6.29 13.34
N ALA A 258 -10.99 -5.54 14.38
CA ALA A 258 -10.12 -4.55 14.98
C ALA A 258 -9.02 -5.29 15.75
N VAL A 259 -7.77 -4.91 15.50
CA VAL A 259 -6.57 -5.51 16.06
C VAL A 259 -5.52 -4.44 16.35
N GLU A 260 -4.58 -4.75 17.23
CA GLU A 260 -3.40 -3.93 17.44
C GLU A 260 -2.19 -4.64 16.83
N LEU A 261 -1.50 -3.97 15.93
CA LEU A 261 -0.35 -4.52 15.23
C LEU A 261 0.91 -3.71 15.52
N PRO A 262 2.09 -4.37 15.58
CA PRO A 262 3.34 -3.65 15.70
C PRO A 262 3.52 -2.66 14.55
N ALA A 263 3.92 -1.44 14.87
CA ALA A 263 4.38 -0.50 13.87
C ALA A 263 5.67 -1.04 13.25
N THR A 264 5.59 -1.58 12.06
CA THR A 264 6.78 -2.04 11.33
C THR A 264 7.40 -0.87 10.57
N ARG A 265 8.69 -0.65 10.77
CA ARG A 265 9.46 0.32 10.02
C ARG A 265 10.32 -0.43 9.01
N ARG A 266 10.22 -0.06 7.75
CA ARG A 266 11.12 -0.59 6.73
C ARG A 266 12.50 0.03 6.90
N VAL A 267 13.53 -0.79 6.80
CA VAL A 267 14.93 -0.35 6.81
C VAL A 267 15.60 -0.92 5.57
N ILE A 268 16.44 -0.14 4.92
CA ILE A 268 17.33 -0.61 3.85
C ILE A 268 18.74 -0.69 4.45
N LEU A 269 19.33 -1.87 4.38
CA LEU A 269 20.69 -2.12 4.80
C LEU A 269 21.55 -2.28 3.55
N ILE A 270 22.69 -1.56 3.50
CA ILE A 270 23.69 -1.68 2.43
C ILE A 270 25.02 -1.99 3.13
N GLU A 271 25.49 -3.19 2.93
CA GLU A 271 26.71 -3.70 3.57
C GLU A 271 27.80 -3.92 2.51
N GLY A 272 29.00 -3.42 2.78
CA GLY A 272 30.19 -3.71 2.00
C GLY A 272 30.86 -4.98 2.50
N LEU A 273 30.90 -6.03 1.66
CA LEU A 273 31.60 -7.27 1.95
C LEU A 273 32.89 -7.36 1.13
N GLU A 274 34.02 -7.61 1.80
CA GLU A 274 35.27 -7.95 1.14
C GLU A 274 35.40 -9.47 1.06
N VAL A 275 35.58 -9.99 -0.15
CA VAL A 275 35.78 -11.44 -0.38
C VAL A 275 37.01 -11.65 -1.26
N TRP A 276 37.81 -12.63 -0.89
CA TRP A 276 38.95 -13.09 -1.70
C TRP A 276 38.44 -14.13 -2.71
N VAL A 277 38.59 -13.84 -3.99
CA VAL A 277 38.24 -14.78 -5.07
C VAL A 277 39.54 -15.35 -5.63
N GLN A 278 39.62 -16.66 -5.75
CA GLN A 278 40.72 -17.29 -6.51
C GLN A 278 40.44 -17.04 -8.00
N GLY A 279 41.40 -16.40 -8.67
CA GLY A 279 41.38 -16.13 -10.10
C GLY A 279 41.83 -17.33 -10.94
#